data_01da71ecc0fe792702aa2c4796182720
#
_entry.id   01da71ecc0fe792702aa2c4796182720
#
_cell.length_a   1.000
_cell.length_b   1.000
_cell.length_c   1.000
_cell.angle_alpha   90.00
_cell.angle_beta   90.00
_cell.angle_gamma   90.00
#
_symmetry.space_group_name_H-M   'P 1'
#
loop_
_entity.id
_entity.type
_entity.pdbx_description
1 polymer ?
#
loop_
_entity_poly.entity_id
_entity_poly.type
_entity_poly.pdbx_seq_one_letter_code
_entity_poly.pdbx_strand_id
1 'polypeptide(L)' 'MPILEELDVREVPPARRHSLIFGTFEALEAGQTFVLINDHDPRPLYYQFQAERTGTFTWEYLEQGPEVWRV' A
#
# COMPACT_ATOMS: atom_id res chain seq x y z
N MET A 1 2.07 9.19 -13.36
CA MET A 1 2.91 9.19 -12.15
C MET A 1 3.89 8.05 -12.23
N PRO A 2 5.17 8.30 -12.04
CA PRO A 2 6.13 7.20 -12.04
C PRO A 2 5.93 6.29 -10.84
N ILE A 3 6.01 4.99 -11.08
CA ILE A 3 5.98 4.00 -10.01
C ILE A 3 7.42 3.81 -9.54
N LEU A 4 7.67 4.12 -8.27
CA LEU A 4 9.00 4.06 -7.69
C LEU A 4 9.44 2.61 -7.45
N GLU A 5 8.56 1.78 -6.90
CA GLU A 5 8.86 0.40 -6.58
C GLU A 5 7.60 -0.42 -6.41
N GLU A 6 7.77 -1.73 -6.38
CA GLU A 6 6.72 -2.67 -5.96
C GLU A 6 7.10 -3.19 -4.58
N LEU A 7 6.17 -3.14 -3.65
CA LEU A 7 6.34 -3.66 -2.30
C LEU A 7 5.46 -4.89 -2.14
N ASP A 8 6.07 -6.06 -2.17
CA ASP A 8 5.37 -7.33 -1.99
C ASP A 8 5.42 -7.73 -0.52
N VAL A 9 4.28 -7.73 0.14
CA VAL A 9 4.20 -8.05 1.57
C VAL A 9 3.62 -9.43 1.84
N ARG A 10 3.40 -10.25 0.81
CA ARG A 10 2.77 -11.56 0.97
C ARG A 10 3.54 -12.50 1.87
N GLU A 11 4.87 -12.38 1.91
CA GLU A 11 5.72 -13.18 2.76
C GLU A 11 6.14 -12.48 4.05
N VAL A 12 5.69 -11.24 4.24
CA VAL A 12 5.96 -10.50 5.47
C VAL A 12 4.91 -10.91 6.51
N PRO A 13 5.32 -11.20 7.77
CA PRO A 13 4.35 -11.52 8.82
C PRO A 13 3.30 -10.41 8.93
N PRO A 14 2.00 -10.76 9.04
CA PRO A 14 0.94 -9.75 9.06
C PRO A 14 1.13 -8.64 10.09
N ALA A 15 1.69 -8.97 11.24
CA ALA A 15 1.93 -7.98 12.30
C ALA A 15 2.94 -6.90 11.90
N ARG A 16 3.73 -7.14 10.86
CA ARG A 16 4.76 -6.20 10.40
C ARG A 16 4.36 -5.46 9.11
N ARG A 17 3.31 -5.91 8.45
CA ARG A 17 2.94 -5.38 7.13
C ARG A 17 2.61 -3.90 7.18
N HIS A 18 1.78 -3.48 8.15
CA HIS A 18 1.34 -2.09 8.24
C HIS A 18 2.52 -1.13 8.48
N SER A 19 3.42 -1.44 9.42
CA SER A 19 4.58 -0.58 9.67
C SER A 19 5.49 -0.50 8.44
N LEU A 20 5.70 -1.61 7.73
CA LEU A 20 6.51 -1.63 6.53
C LEU A 20 5.88 -0.77 5.42
N ILE A 21 4.58 -0.90 5.22
CA ILE A 21 3.84 -0.14 4.22
C ILE A 21 3.87 1.35 4.55
N PHE A 22 3.60 1.71 5.79
CA PHE A 22 3.65 3.11 6.22
C PHE A 22 5.05 3.69 6.09
N GLY A 23 6.08 2.91 6.44
CA GLY A 23 7.47 3.34 6.28
C GLY A 23 7.83 3.61 4.83
N THR A 24 7.38 2.74 3.92
CA THR A 24 7.59 2.91 2.48
C THR A 24 6.87 4.17 1.98
N PHE A 25 5.65 4.38 2.41
CA PHE A 25 4.87 5.58 2.06
C PHE A 25 5.57 6.85 2.56
N GLU A 26 6.02 6.85 3.81
CA GLU A 26 6.69 8.01 4.40
C GLU A 26 7.99 8.38 3.67
N ALA A 27 8.63 7.39 3.05
CA ALA A 27 9.85 7.62 2.29
C ALA A 27 9.60 8.22 0.91
N LEU A 28 8.35 8.23 0.44
CA LEU A 28 8.01 8.82 -0.85
C LEU A 28 8.10 10.34 -0.81
N GLU A 29 8.59 10.91 -1.90
CA GLU A 29 8.48 12.34 -2.11
C GLU A 29 7.16 12.65 -2.82
N ALA A 30 6.75 13.91 -2.79
CA ALA A 30 5.52 14.34 -3.44
C ALA A 30 5.51 13.93 -4.92
N GLY A 31 4.42 13.30 -5.34
CA GLY A 31 4.26 12.83 -6.71
C GLY A 31 4.78 11.44 -6.98
N GLN A 32 5.49 10.83 -6.04
CA GLN A 32 5.97 9.46 -6.20
C GLN A 32 4.91 8.45 -5.81
N THR A 33 5.01 7.24 -6.35
CA THR A 33 4.03 6.17 -6.17
C THR A 33 4.76 4.85 -5.98
N PHE A 34 4.19 3.96 -5.19
CA PHE A 34 4.61 2.56 -5.16
C PHE A 34 3.40 1.64 -5.30
N VAL A 35 3.63 0.42 -5.74
CA VAL A 35 2.59 -0.60 -5.85
C VAL A 35 2.72 -1.55 -4.68
N LEU A 36 1.63 -1.72 -3.93
CA LEU A 36 1.55 -2.69 -2.86
C LEU A 36 0.99 -3.99 -3.40
N ILE A 37 1.67 -5.12 -3.13
CA ILE A 37 1.21 -6.45 -3.51
C ILE A 37 0.86 -7.20 -2.24
N ASN A 38 -0.40 -7.62 -2.13
CA ASN A 38 -0.93 -8.29 -0.95
C ASN A 38 -1.69 -9.57 -1.35
N ASP A 39 -1.98 -10.41 -0.37
CA ASP A 39 -2.70 -11.68 -0.57
C ASP A 39 -4.18 -11.59 -0.20
N HIS A 40 -4.66 -10.42 0.19
CA HIS A 40 -6.06 -10.14 0.48
C HIS A 40 -6.34 -8.65 0.25
N ASP A 41 -7.62 -8.27 0.26
CA ASP A 41 -8.02 -6.88 0.06
C ASP A 41 -7.43 -6.01 1.18
N PRO A 42 -6.56 -5.03 0.85
CA PRO A 42 -5.97 -4.15 1.86
C PRO A 42 -6.90 -3.01 2.30
N ARG A 43 -8.20 -3.20 2.26
CA ARG A 43 -9.18 -2.17 2.62
C ARG A 43 -9.04 -1.66 4.07
N PRO A 44 -8.77 -2.51 5.07
CA PRO A 44 -8.51 -1.99 6.42
C PRO A 44 -7.32 -1.03 6.46
N LEU A 45 -6.31 -1.29 5.64
CA LEU A 45 -5.16 -0.42 5.51
C LEU A 45 -5.57 0.92 4.88
N TYR A 46 -6.45 0.90 3.90
CA TYR A 46 -7.00 2.12 3.29
C TYR A 46 -7.65 3.01 4.35
N TYR A 47 -8.46 2.43 5.22
CA TYR A 47 -9.11 3.20 6.28
C TYR A 47 -8.11 3.81 7.26
N GLN A 48 -7.03 3.09 7.54
CA GLN A 48 -5.98 3.59 8.40
C GLN A 48 -5.24 4.77 7.73
N PHE A 49 -4.93 4.68 6.45
CA PHE A 49 -4.37 5.80 5.68
C PHE A 49 -5.31 6.99 5.68
N GLN A 50 -6.59 6.75 5.48
CA GLN A 50 -7.59 7.80 5.47
C GLN A 50 -7.66 8.54 6.82
N ALA A 51 -7.50 7.82 7.92
CA ALA A 51 -7.53 8.40 9.25
C ALA A 51 -6.23 9.14 9.59
N GLU A 52 -5.08 8.60 9.18
CA GLU A 52 -3.76 9.11 9.61
C GLU A 52 -3.07 9.99 8.59
N ARG A 53 -3.44 9.90 7.32
CA ARG A 53 -2.83 10.62 6.20
C ARG A 53 -3.89 11.26 5.31
N THR A 54 -4.94 11.77 5.91
CA THR A 54 -6.08 12.35 5.21
C THR A 54 -5.64 13.37 4.15
N GLY A 55 -6.10 13.17 2.91
CA GLY A 55 -5.86 14.12 1.83
C GLY A 55 -4.44 14.16 1.26
N THR A 56 -3.55 13.25 1.73
CA THR A 56 -2.15 13.27 1.31
C THR A 56 -1.79 12.14 0.35
N PHE A 57 -2.73 11.29 -0.02
CA PHE A 57 -2.45 10.12 -0.86
C PHE A 57 -3.59 9.87 -1.85
N THR A 58 -3.30 9.06 -2.86
CA THR A 58 -4.30 8.48 -3.74
C THR A 58 -4.23 6.96 -3.62
N TRP A 59 -5.32 6.28 -3.96
CA TRP A 59 -5.45 4.84 -3.79
C TRP A 59 -6.15 4.25 -5.02
N GLU A 60 -5.49 3.36 -5.72
CA GLU A 60 -6.04 2.77 -6.94
C GLU A 60 -5.80 1.26 -6.96
N TYR A 61 -6.85 0.49 -7.14
CA TYR A 61 -6.75 -0.95 -7.29
C TYR A 61 -6.32 -1.28 -8.72
N LEU A 62 -5.22 -2.01 -8.87
CA LEU A 62 -4.71 -2.48 -10.16
C LEU A 62 -5.12 -3.92 -10.41
N GLU A 63 -5.24 -4.72 -9.34
CA GLU A 63 -5.67 -6.12 -9.41
C GLU A 63 -6.46 -6.45 -8.15
N GLN A 64 -7.64 -7.05 -8.31
CA GLN A 64 -8.55 -7.30 -7.20
C GLN A 64 -8.80 -8.79 -7.00
N GLY A 65 -7.74 -9.50 -6.62
CA GLY A 65 -7.85 -10.87 -6.20
C GLY A 65 -8.27 -11.88 -7.27
N PRO A 66 -8.76 -13.04 -6.82
CA PRO A 66 -8.98 -13.39 -5.41
C PRO A 66 -7.69 -13.63 -4.61
N GLU A 67 -6.60 -14.02 -5.24
CA GLU A 67 -5.39 -14.42 -4.53
C GLU A 67 -4.34 -13.31 -4.45
N VAL A 68 -4.27 -12.46 -5.47
CA VAL A 68 -3.30 -11.37 -5.54
C VAL A 68 -4.04 -10.04 -5.62
N TRP A 69 -3.64 -9.12 -4.77
CA TRP A 69 -4.19 -7.77 -4.73
C TRP A 69 -3.07 -6.78 -4.95
N ARG A 70 -3.19 -5.97 -5.99
CA ARG A 70 -2.24 -4.89 -6.31
C ARG A 70 -2.94 -3.54 -6.18
N VAL A 71 -2.32 -2.65 -5.40
CA VAL A 71 -2.85 -1.32 -5.13
C VAL A 71 -1.77 -0.27 -5.34
#